data_4c061aa0564e035d938e83d62eb28a01
#
_entry.id   4c061aa0564e035d938e83d62eb28a01
#
_cell.length_a   1.000
_cell.length_b   1.000
_cell.length_c   1.000
_cell.angle_alpha   90.00
_cell.angle_beta   90.00
_cell.angle_gamma   90.00
#
_symmetry.space_group_name_H-M   'P 1'
#
loop_
_entity.id
_entity.type
_entity.pdbx_description
1 polymer ?
#
loop_
_entity_poly.entity_id
_entity_poly.type
_entity_poly.pdbx_seq_one_letter_code
_entity_poly.pdbx_strand_id
1 'polypeptide(L)'
;DEANALIQLCNSRGLQVVGVSIHPPLVGTSQDHASEIASLLSTISEAMPAWVSHISPSDFSILQNQQSQRSWFLRLGTSLWHGDKSALKLTADVLDIVAVKKGQIVGYHGATIPDDGHMMMVGCGSAHGVAPLNDGRSPFHFSQQRLHLIEAPHMHTSLCFVPHGAPTPAIGDDVDVQRPLISTLVDRINWV
;
A
#
# COMPACT_ATOMS: atom_id res chain seq x y z
N ASP A 1 -32.95 -13.17 19.32
CA ASP A 1 -31.91 -12.83 18.34
C ASP A 1 -31.24 -11.53 18.74
N GLU A 2 -29.97 -11.60 19.13
CA GLU A 2 -29.17 -10.50 19.71
C GLU A 2 -29.10 -9.28 18.77
N ALA A 3 -28.92 -9.50 17.47
CA ALA A 3 -28.81 -8.41 16.51
C ALA A 3 -30.08 -7.55 16.45
N ASN A 4 -31.23 -8.17 16.36
CA ASN A 4 -32.52 -7.46 16.36
C ASN A 4 -32.78 -6.75 17.70
N ALA A 5 -32.42 -7.36 18.82
CA ALA A 5 -32.53 -6.72 20.14
C ALA A 5 -31.62 -5.49 20.26
N LEU A 6 -30.40 -5.58 19.73
CA LEU A 6 -29.45 -4.45 19.70
C LEU A 6 -29.97 -3.31 18.82
N ILE A 7 -30.50 -3.62 17.62
CA ILE A 7 -31.11 -2.62 16.73
C ILE A 7 -32.25 -1.89 17.44
N GLN A 8 -33.15 -2.63 18.10
CA GLN A 8 -34.24 -2.04 18.87
C GLN A 8 -33.75 -1.17 20.02
N LEU A 9 -32.72 -1.62 20.74
CA LEU A 9 -32.12 -0.84 21.82
C LEU A 9 -31.52 0.46 21.31
N CYS A 10 -30.78 0.43 20.21
CA CYS A 10 -30.22 1.63 19.58
C CYS A 10 -31.32 2.62 19.21
N ASN A 11 -32.36 2.14 18.53
CA ASN A 11 -33.50 2.98 18.14
C ASN A 11 -34.22 3.58 19.35
N SER A 12 -34.40 2.81 20.43
CA SER A 12 -35.03 3.31 21.66
C SER A 12 -34.20 4.39 22.37
N ARG A 13 -32.91 4.47 22.11
CA ARG A 13 -31.97 5.48 22.65
C ARG A 13 -31.76 6.64 21.68
N GLY A 14 -32.53 6.75 20.61
CA GLY A 14 -32.43 7.82 19.62
C GLY A 14 -31.23 7.69 18.66
N LEU A 15 -30.59 6.51 18.59
CA LEU A 15 -29.53 6.19 17.64
C LEU A 15 -30.15 5.57 16.38
N GLN A 16 -29.88 6.12 15.24
CA GLN A 16 -30.31 5.56 13.95
C GLN A 16 -29.32 4.45 13.52
N VAL A 17 -29.78 3.22 13.42
CA VAL A 17 -29.01 2.13 12.82
C VAL A 17 -29.13 2.22 11.30
N VAL A 18 -28.04 2.50 10.60
CA VAL A 18 -28.02 2.73 9.15
C VAL A 18 -27.70 1.48 8.34
N GLY A 19 -27.25 0.41 8.99
CA GLY A 19 -26.92 -0.85 8.32
C GLY A 19 -26.06 -1.78 9.15
N VAL A 20 -25.62 -2.85 8.52
CA VAL A 20 -24.84 -3.95 9.14
C VAL A 20 -23.47 -4.04 8.49
N SER A 21 -22.43 -4.11 9.30
CA SER A 21 -21.05 -4.36 8.83
C SER A 21 -20.57 -5.73 9.28
N ILE A 22 -20.22 -6.60 8.33
CA ILE A 22 -19.72 -7.96 8.59
C ILE A 22 -18.29 -8.07 8.08
N HIS A 23 -17.41 -8.50 8.95
CA HIS A 23 -15.99 -8.65 8.69
C HIS A 23 -15.53 -10.05 9.06
N PRO A 24 -15.67 -11.04 8.17
CA PRO A 24 -15.20 -12.40 8.42
C PRO A 24 -13.71 -12.45 8.73
N PRO A 25 -13.22 -13.50 9.41
CA PRO A 25 -11.79 -13.68 9.65
C PRO A 25 -11.02 -13.85 8.33
N LEU A 26 -9.69 -13.76 8.38
CA LEU A 26 -8.84 -14.02 7.21
C LEU A 26 -8.73 -15.52 6.85
N VAL A 27 -9.10 -16.39 7.80
CA VAL A 27 -9.10 -17.84 7.63
C VAL A 27 -10.44 -18.29 7.09
N GLY A 28 -10.45 -19.15 6.08
CA GLY A 28 -11.65 -19.65 5.41
C GLY A 28 -11.65 -19.34 3.91
N THR A 29 -12.60 -19.90 3.20
CA THR A 29 -12.79 -19.60 1.79
C THR A 29 -13.78 -18.46 1.58
N SER A 30 -13.68 -17.79 0.46
CA SER A 30 -14.65 -16.74 0.08
C SER A 30 -16.09 -17.27 0.05
N GLN A 31 -16.29 -18.51 -0.41
CA GLN A 31 -17.58 -19.16 -0.47
C GLN A 31 -18.15 -19.45 0.93
N ASP A 32 -17.30 -19.92 1.87
CA ASP A 32 -17.72 -20.15 3.26
C ASP A 32 -18.16 -18.85 3.92
N HIS A 33 -17.38 -17.78 3.74
CA HIS A 33 -17.71 -16.45 4.24
C HIS A 33 -19.01 -15.92 3.63
N ALA A 34 -19.22 -16.08 2.33
CA ALA A 34 -20.48 -15.67 1.69
C ALA A 34 -21.68 -16.42 2.27
N SER A 35 -21.53 -17.72 2.50
CA SER A 35 -22.58 -18.55 3.11
C SER A 35 -22.90 -18.12 4.55
N GLU A 36 -21.87 -17.83 5.34
CA GLU A 36 -22.02 -17.32 6.71
C GLU A 36 -22.68 -15.95 6.73
N ILE A 37 -22.25 -15.03 5.87
CA ILE A 37 -22.86 -13.70 5.72
C ILE A 37 -24.34 -13.83 5.37
N ALA A 38 -24.69 -14.68 4.39
CA ALA A 38 -26.08 -14.91 4.03
C ALA A 38 -26.92 -15.41 5.20
N SER A 39 -26.37 -16.36 5.97
CA SER A 39 -27.02 -16.91 7.16
C SER A 39 -27.23 -15.85 8.24
N LEU A 40 -26.20 -15.08 8.58
CA LEU A 40 -26.29 -14.00 9.58
C LEU A 40 -27.33 -12.96 9.17
N LEU A 41 -27.31 -12.52 7.92
CA LEU A 41 -28.25 -11.49 7.44
C LEU A 41 -29.68 -11.97 7.31
N SER A 42 -29.91 -13.28 7.20
CA SER A 42 -31.26 -13.86 7.20
C SER A 42 -31.95 -13.76 8.57
N THR A 43 -31.17 -13.61 9.64
CA THR A 43 -31.70 -13.46 11.01
C THR A 43 -32.12 -12.01 11.32
N ILE A 44 -31.70 -11.05 10.50
CA ILE A 44 -32.01 -9.63 10.70
C ILE A 44 -33.30 -9.30 9.99
N SER A 45 -34.31 -8.87 10.77
CA SER A 45 -35.69 -8.65 10.29
C SER A 45 -35.83 -7.54 9.27
N GLU A 46 -34.94 -6.55 9.29
CA GLU A 46 -34.99 -5.41 8.40
C GLU A 46 -34.00 -5.55 7.23
N ALA A 47 -34.41 -5.20 6.01
CA ALA A 47 -33.56 -5.21 4.83
C ALA A 47 -32.59 -4.02 4.82
N MET A 48 -31.75 -3.91 5.84
CA MET A 48 -30.77 -2.83 5.96
C MET A 48 -29.61 -2.99 4.98
N PRO A 49 -28.92 -1.89 4.60
CA PRO A 49 -27.66 -1.94 3.88
C PRO A 49 -26.63 -2.84 4.58
N ALA A 50 -25.87 -3.59 3.80
CA ALA A 50 -24.81 -4.47 4.32
C ALA A 50 -23.44 -4.14 3.72
N TRP A 51 -22.47 -3.89 4.58
CA TRP A 51 -21.05 -3.75 4.23
C TRP A 51 -20.33 -5.04 4.57
N VAL A 52 -19.76 -5.70 3.56
CA VAL A 52 -19.08 -7.00 3.71
C VAL A 52 -17.64 -6.92 3.22
N SER A 53 -16.78 -7.78 3.74
CA SER A 53 -15.37 -7.89 3.34
C SER A 53 -14.93 -9.35 3.28
N HIS A 54 -13.71 -9.60 2.79
CA HIS A 54 -13.07 -10.92 2.71
C HIS A 54 -13.84 -11.94 1.86
N ILE A 55 -14.60 -11.46 0.88
CA ILE A 55 -15.24 -12.29 -0.14
C ILE A 55 -14.80 -11.83 -1.54
N SER A 56 -14.81 -12.74 -2.49
CA SER A 56 -14.49 -12.44 -3.89
C SER A 56 -15.59 -11.61 -4.57
N PRO A 57 -15.30 -10.87 -5.62
CA PRO A 57 -16.33 -10.17 -6.41
C PRO A 57 -17.42 -11.10 -6.96
N SER A 58 -17.06 -12.35 -7.32
CA SER A 58 -18.01 -13.35 -7.79
C SER A 58 -18.98 -13.78 -6.71
N ASP A 59 -18.48 -14.12 -5.51
CA ASP A 59 -19.34 -14.51 -4.38
C ASP A 59 -20.18 -13.34 -3.88
N PHE A 60 -19.63 -12.12 -3.93
CA PHE A 60 -20.39 -10.89 -3.65
C PHE A 60 -21.57 -10.72 -4.60
N SER A 61 -21.35 -10.94 -5.91
CA SER A 61 -22.44 -10.88 -6.91
C SER A 61 -23.52 -11.94 -6.66
N ILE A 62 -23.13 -13.14 -6.20
CA ILE A 62 -24.10 -14.17 -5.82
C ILE A 62 -24.95 -13.72 -4.64
N LEU A 63 -24.35 -13.17 -3.60
CA LEU A 63 -25.07 -12.60 -2.44
C LEU A 63 -26.05 -11.51 -2.83
N GLN A 64 -25.64 -10.57 -3.70
CA GLN A 64 -26.50 -9.51 -4.20
C GLN A 64 -27.73 -10.08 -4.92
N ASN A 65 -27.56 -11.11 -5.73
CA ASN A 65 -28.66 -11.74 -6.46
C ASN A 65 -29.61 -12.50 -5.53
N GLN A 66 -29.09 -13.18 -4.50
CA GLN A 66 -29.87 -13.94 -3.52
C GLN A 66 -30.73 -13.05 -2.61
N GLN A 67 -30.24 -11.85 -2.30
CA GLN A 67 -30.91 -10.89 -1.41
C GLN A 67 -31.03 -9.52 -2.06
N SER A 68 -31.71 -9.47 -3.21
CA SER A 68 -31.85 -8.27 -4.05
C SER A 68 -32.58 -7.09 -3.39
N GLN A 69 -33.31 -7.33 -2.30
CA GLN A 69 -34.00 -6.30 -1.51
C GLN A 69 -33.04 -5.42 -0.68
N ARG A 70 -31.77 -5.86 -0.52
CA ARG A 70 -30.78 -5.23 0.32
C ARG A 70 -29.79 -4.42 -0.51
N SER A 71 -29.41 -3.24 -0.02
CA SER A 71 -28.26 -2.51 -0.58
C SER A 71 -26.97 -3.13 -0.09
N TRP A 72 -26.06 -3.46 -1.01
CA TRP A 72 -24.81 -4.15 -0.72
C TRP A 72 -23.59 -3.30 -1.03
N PHE A 73 -22.59 -3.34 -0.15
CA PHE A 73 -21.34 -2.65 -0.31
C PHE A 73 -20.18 -3.61 -0.02
N LEU A 74 -19.33 -3.85 -1.03
CA LEU A 74 -18.09 -4.61 -0.85
C LEU A 74 -16.99 -3.69 -0.32
N ARG A 75 -16.47 -3.99 0.85
CA ARG A 75 -15.33 -3.29 1.44
C ARG A 75 -14.04 -3.92 0.93
N LEU A 76 -13.30 -3.16 0.14
CA LEU A 76 -12.01 -3.56 -0.39
C LEU A 76 -10.91 -2.95 0.49
N GLY A 77 -9.96 -3.80 0.91
CA GLY A 77 -8.77 -3.40 1.64
C GLY A 77 -7.53 -3.78 0.84
N THR A 78 -6.79 -4.75 1.33
CA THR A 78 -5.52 -5.23 0.73
C THR A 78 -5.66 -5.65 -0.73
N SER A 79 -6.81 -6.22 -1.13
CA SER A 79 -7.09 -6.61 -2.52
C SER A 79 -7.04 -5.44 -3.51
N LEU A 80 -7.41 -4.23 -3.08
CA LEU A 80 -7.27 -3.02 -3.90
C LEU A 80 -5.81 -2.72 -4.21
N TRP A 81 -4.93 -2.93 -3.22
CA TRP A 81 -3.48 -2.71 -3.36
C TRP A 81 -2.77 -3.83 -4.11
N HIS A 82 -3.37 -5.01 -4.23
CA HIS A 82 -2.86 -6.15 -5.01
C HIS A 82 -3.44 -6.25 -6.42
N GLY A 83 -4.39 -5.38 -6.77
CA GLY A 83 -4.99 -5.28 -8.10
C GLY A 83 -4.03 -4.76 -9.18
N ASP A 84 -4.58 -4.33 -10.30
CA ASP A 84 -3.82 -3.69 -11.37
C ASP A 84 -3.19 -2.37 -10.87
N LYS A 85 -1.86 -2.31 -10.93
CA LYS A 85 -1.04 -1.18 -10.50
C LYS A 85 -0.42 -0.43 -11.66
N SER A 86 -0.80 -0.72 -12.89
CA SER A 86 -0.24 -0.07 -14.08
C SER A 86 -0.41 1.45 -14.08
N ALA A 87 -1.46 1.93 -13.43
CA ALA A 87 -1.73 3.36 -13.25
C ALA A 87 -1.08 3.97 -11.99
N LEU A 88 -0.35 3.18 -11.19
CA LEU A 88 0.28 3.65 -9.95
C LEU A 88 1.80 3.71 -10.14
N LYS A 89 2.38 4.87 -9.90
CA LYS A 89 3.82 5.09 -9.89
C LYS A 89 4.23 5.65 -8.52
N LEU A 90 5.18 5.00 -7.86
CA LEU A 90 5.78 5.48 -6.63
C LEU A 90 7.16 6.02 -6.96
N THR A 91 7.38 7.30 -6.70
CA THR A 91 8.63 7.99 -7.01
C THR A 91 9.15 8.77 -5.80
N ALA A 92 10.41 9.18 -5.88
CA ALA A 92 11.00 10.13 -4.95
C ALA A 92 11.89 11.10 -5.70
N ASP A 93 11.92 12.36 -5.24
CA ASP A 93 12.68 13.43 -5.86
C ASP A 93 14.20 13.22 -5.65
N VAL A 94 15.00 13.56 -6.65
CA VAL A 94 16.46 13.69 -6.52
C VAL A 94 16.76 15.05 -5.91
N LEU A 95 17.33 15.08 -4.71
CA LEU A 95 17.60 16.30 -3.97
C LEU A 95 18.97 16.90 -4.28
N ASP A 96 19.98 16.03 -4.49
CA ASP A 96 21.34 16.46 -4.76
C ASP A 96 22.13 15.39 -5.50
N ILE A 97 23.15 15.83 -6.26
CA ILE A 97 24.08 14.96 -6.99
C ILE A 97 25.50 15.51 -6.88
N VAL A 98 26.41 14.72 -6.36
CA VAL A 98 27.82 15.10 -6.15
C VAL A 98 28.72 14.09 -6.82
N ALA A 99 29.72 14.57 -7.56
CA ALA A 99 30.78 13.72 -8.10
C ALA A 99 31.62 13.13 -6.97
N VAL A 100 31.88 11.82 -7.02
CA VAL A 100 32.66 11.08 -6.02
C VAL A 100 33.73 10.24 -6.68
N LYS A 101 34.82 9.99 -5.93
CA LYS A 101 35.95 9.19 -6.38
C LYS A 101 36.04 7.86 -5.64
N LYS A 102 36.53 6.86 -6.31
CA LYS A 102 36.85 5.55 -5.73
C LYS A 102 37.64 5.70 -4.44
N GLY A 103 37.21 4.99 -3.40
CA GLY A 103 37.84 4.99 -2.08
C GLY A 103 37.48 6.17 -1.19
N GLN A 104 36.69 7.14 -1.68
CA GLN A 104 36.17 8.24 -0.87
C GLN A 104 35.19 7.68 0.17
N ILE A 105 35.28 8.20 1.41
CA ILE A 105 34.38 7.83 2.51
C ILE A 105 33.25 8.82 2.56
N VAL A 106 32.00 8.32 2.58
CA VAL A 106 30.77 9.13 2.56
C VAL A 106 29.70 8.54 3.51
N GLY A 107 28.68 9.32 3.82
CA GLY A 107 27.53 8.91 4.61
C GLY A 107 27.81 8.83 6.12
N TYR A 108 26.76 8.49 6.89
CA TYR A 108 26.83 8.42 8.36
C TYR A 108 27.65 7.22 8.86
N HIS A 109 27.63 6.14 8.11
CA HIS A 109 28.31 4.90 8.50
C HIS A 109 29.70 4.79 7.90
N GLY A 110 30.17 5.82 7.21
CA GLY A 110 31.50 5.83 6.61
C GLY A 110 31.63 4.82 5.48
N ALA A 111 30.63 4.73 4.62
CA ALA A 111 30.66 3.83 3.48
C ALA A 111 31.73 4.25 2.47
N THR A 112 32.46 3.28 1.91
CA THR A 112 33.50 3.52 0.91
C THR A 112 32.91 3.46 -0.50
N ILE A 113 33.14 4.50 -1.30
CA ILE A 113 32.73 4.56 -2.71
C ILE A 113 33.49 3.49 -3.51
N PRO A 114 32.77 2.62 -4.25
CA PRO A 114 33.39 1.48 -4.92
C PRO A 114 34.16 1.85 -6.18
N ASP A 115 33.77 2.91 -6.88
CA ASP A 115 34.37 3.38 -8.13
C ASP A 115 34.10 4.88 -8.38
N ASP A 116 34.71 5.46 -9.41
CA ASP A 116 34.42 6.84 -9.83
C ASP A 116 32.98 6.96 -10.34
N GLY A 117 32.27 8.03 -9.94
CA GLY A 117 30.88 8.22 -10.34
C GLY A 117 30.22 9.39 -9.62
N HIS A 118 28.93 9.22 -9.31
CA HIS A 118 28.14 10.23 -8.61
C HIS A 118 27.47 9.60 -7.39
N MET A 119 27.45 10.33 -6.30
CA MET A 119 26.57 10.09 -5.17
C MET A 119 25.32 10.93 -5.35
N MET A 120 24.17 10.32 -5.27
CA MET A 120 22.88 10.93 -5.41
C MET A 120 22.09 10.84 -4.11
N MET A 121 21.51 11.94 -3.67
CA MET A 121 20.61 11.99 -2.52
C MET A 121 19.17 11.95 -2.99
N VAL A 122 18.44 10.93 -2.55
CA VAL A 122 17.01 10.73 -2.85
C VAL A 122 16.16 11.12 -1.64
N GLY A 123 15.09 11.88 -1.87
CA GLY A 123 14.22 12.48 -0.85
C GLY A 123 13.24 11.51 -0.19
N CYS A 124 13.66 10.30 0.09
CA CYS A 124 12.88 9.38 0.91
C CYS A 124 13.79 8.42 1.70
N GLY A 125 13.33 7.95 2.84
CA GLY A 125 14.09 7.12 3.74
C GLY A 125 13.24 6.21 4.61
N SER A 126 13.79 5.77 5.73
CA SER A 126 13.13 4.80 6.63
C SER A 126 11.82 5.32 7.23
N ALA A 127 11.67 6.62 7.46
CA ALA A 127 10.40 7.22 7.90
C ALA A 127 9.27 7.08 6.87
N HIS A 128 9.60 6.93 5.58
CA HIS A 128 8.64 6.67 4.50
C HIS A 128 8.42 5.15 4.27
N GLY A 129 8.97 4.28 5.10
CA GLY A 129 8.91 2.82 4.93
C GLY A 129 9.90 2.30 3.88
N VAL A 130 10.90 3.10 3.49
CA VAL A 130 11.94 2.71 2.55
C VAL A 130 13.04 1.92 3.27
N ALA A 131 13.33 0.73 2.76
CA ALA A 131 14.38 -0.15 3.21
C ALA A 131 14.92 -0.95 2.01
N PRO A 132 16.10 -1.55 2.11
CA PRO A 132 16.54 -2.53 1.13
C PRO A 132 15.48 -3.62 0.91
N LEU A 133 15.45 -4.22 -0.26
CA LEU A 133 14.59 -5.36 -0.54
C LEU A 133 15.02 -6.57 0.31
N ASN A 134 14.18 -7.59 0.41
CA ASN A 134 14.46 -8.80 1.21
C ASN A 134 15.75 -9.52 0.79
N ASP A 135 16.20 -9.32 -0.44
CA ASP A 135 17.44 -9.85 -0.98
C ASP A 135 18.64 -8.87 -0.86
N GLY A 136 18.46 -7.79 -0.11
CA GLY A 136 19.48 -6.75 0.13
C GLY A 136 19.65 -5.74 -1.00
N ARG A 137 18.94 -5.87 -2.14
CA ARG A 137 19.04 -4.92 -3.24
C ARG A 137 18.38 -3.60 -2.90
N SER A 138 18.84 -2.54 -3.57
CA SER A 138 18.23 -1.21 -3.50
C SER A 138 16.79 -1.22 -4.03
N PRO A 139 15.86 -0.49 -3.42
CA PRO A 139 14.51 -0.32 -3.97
C PRO A 139 14.43 0.71 -5.10
N PHE A 140 15.50 1.44 -5.39
CA PHE A 140 15.49 2.57 -6.34
C PHE A 140 15.87 2.15 -7.74
N HIS A 141 15.17 2.75 -8.74
CA HIS A 141 15.46 2.60 -10.17
C HIS A 141 15.40 3.94 -10.89
N PHE A 142 16.24 4.08 -11.92
CA PHE A 142 16.16 5.17 -12.89
C PHE A 142 16.45 4.61 -14.28
N SER A 143 15.66 5.02 -15.28
CA SER A 143 15.78 4.52 -16.67
C SER A 143 15.90 2.98 -16.74
N GLN A 144 15.06 2.25 -15.99
CA GLN A 144 15.02 0.80 -15.89
C GLN A 144 16.29 0.16 -15.27
N GLN A 145 17.22 0.95 -14.78
CA GLN A 145 18.43 0.48 -14.10
C GLN A 145 18.26 0.62 -12.58
N ARG A 146 18.67 -0.40 -11.84
CA ARG A 146 18.68 -0.36 -10.38
C ARG A 146 19.84 0.49 -9.90
N LEU A 147 19.56 1.48 -9.08
CA LEU A 147 20.54 2.30 -8.40
C LEU A 147 21.12 1.52 -7.20
N HIS A 148 22.38 1.74 -6.85
CA HIS A 148 23.02 1.07 -5.73
C HIS A 148 22.91 1.92 -4.47
N LEU A 149 22.36 1.40 -3.38
CA LEU A 149 22.44 2.05 -2.07
C LEU A 149 23.91 2.06 -1.61
N ILE A 150 24.38 3.21 -1.16
CA ILE A 150 25.69 3.38 -0.56
C ILE A 150 25.68 2.81 0.86
N GLU A 151 24.62 3.08 1.60
CA GLU A 151 24.36 2.57 2.95
C GLU A 151 22.85 2.42 3.19
N ALA A 152 22.45 1.94 4.35
CA ALA A 152 21.03 1.84 4.71
C ALA A 152 20.35 3.20 4.63
N PRO A 153 19.08 3.27 4.19
CA PRO A 153 18.33 4.52 4.13
C PRO A 153 18.34 5.26 5.47
N HIS A 154 18.62 6.56 5.43
CA HIS A 154 18.48 7.44 6.58
C HIS A 154 16.99 7.68 6.87
N MET A 155 16.69 8.52 7.88
CA MET A 155 15.30 8.77 8.26
C MET A 155 14.48 9.35 7.10
N HIS A 156 14.96 10.39 6.42
CA HIS A 156 14.23 11.11 5.37
C HIS A 156 14.90 11.06 4.00
N THR A 157 16.12 10.55 3.90
CA THR A 157 16.88 10.50 2.65
C THR A 157 17.55 9.14 2.46
N SER A 158 17.93 8.84 1.23
CA SER A 158 18.74 7.69 0.88
C SER A 158 19.89 8.13 -0.02
N LEU A 159 21.06 7.52 0.16
CA LEU A 159 22.23 7.77 -0.66
C LEU A 159 22.40 6.63 -1.66
N CYS A 160 22.41 6.98 -2.94
CA CYS A 160 22.61 6.05 -4.04
C CYS A 160 23.89 6.36 -4.81
N PHE A 161 24.57 5.33 -5.28
CA PHE A 161 25.74 5.43 -6.16
C PHE A 161 25.31 5.20 -7.61
N VAL A 162 25.77 6.08 -8.50
CA VAL A 162 25.63 5.98 -9.95
C VAL A 162 27.01 5.90 -10.56
N PRO A 163 27.40 4.79 -11.21
CA PRO A 163 28.71 4.67 -11.85
C PRO A 163 28.92 5.69 -12.98
N HIS A 164 30.16 6.04 -13.24
CA HIS A 164 30.49 6.92 -14.37
C HIS A 164 29.99 6.31 -15.70
N GLY A 165 29.31 7.12 -16.51
CA GLY A 165 28.74 6.68 -17.80
C GLY A 165 27.36 6.00 -17.71
N ALA A 166 26.85 5.71 -16.53
CA ALA A 166 25.46 5.25 -16.37
C ALA A 166 24.46 6.40 -16.51
N PRO A 167 23.21 6.13 -16.91
CA PRO A 167 22.14 7.12 -16.90
C PRO A 167 22.02 7.75 -15.51
N THR A 168 22.22 9.07 -15.47
CA THR A 168 22.20 9.84 -14.22
C THR A 168 21.03 10.83 -14.28
N PRO A 169 20.08 10.79 -13.31
CA PRO A 169 19.02 11.79 -13.24
C PRO A 169 19.60 13.18 -12.94
N ALA A 170 18.83 14.22 -13.18
CA ALA A 170 19.13 15.58 -12.72
C ALA A 170 18.52 15.85 -11.34
N ILE A 171 18.96 16.90 -10.66
CA ILE A 171 18.31 17.38 -9.43
C ILE A 171 16.87 17.79 -9.78
N GLY A 172 15.90 17.30 -9.01
CA GLY A 172 14.48 17.52 -9.23
C GLY A 172 13.81 16.46 -10.12
N ASP A 173 14.58 15.54 -10.72
CA ASP A 173 13.99 14.38 -11.39
C ASP A 173 13.44 13.37 -10.38
N ASP A 174 12.51 12.54 -10.86
CA ASP A 174 11.95 11.42 -10.14
C ASP A 174 12.77 10.15 -10.33
N VAL A 175 13.00 9.41 -9.25
CA VAL A 175 13.45 8.02 -9.29
C VAL A 175 12.34 7.09 -8.83
N ASP A 176 12.20 5.94 -9.49
CA ASP A 176 11.20 4.95 -9.12
C ASP A 176 11.56 4.25 -7.81
N VAL A 177 10.54 4.01 -6.96
CA VAL A 177 10.70 3.36 -5.66
C VAL A 177 9.93 2.05 -5.63
N GLN A 178 10.63 0.94 -5.55
CA GLN A 178 10.04 -0.41 -5.48
C GLN A 178 9.70 -0.77 -4.02
N ARG A 179 8.55 -0.32 -3.53
CA ARG A 179 8.05 -0.66 -2.19
C ARG A 179 6.55 -0.97 -2.22
N PRO A 180 6.05 -1.82 -1.30
CA PRO A 180 4.60 -2.03 -1.16
C PRO A 180 3.93 -0.73 -0.72
N LEU A 181 2.93 -0.26 -1.47
CA LEU A 181 2.20 0.97 -1.16
C LEU A 181 1.53 0.92 0.23
N ILE A 182 1.10 -0.26 0.66
CA ILE A 182 0.46 -0.46 1.97
C ILE A 182 1.37 -0.15 3.17
N SER A 183 2.69 -0.19 2.97
CA SER A 183 3.70 0.07 4.02
C SER A 183 4.56 1.30 3.72
N THR A 184 4.15 2.12 2.77
CA THR A 184 4.92 3.30 2.34
C THR A 184 4.10 4.55 2.65
N LEU A 185 4.69 5.49 3.37
CA LEU A 185 4.13 6.82 3.55
C LEU A 185 4.49 7.69 2.35
N VAL A 186 3.51 8.37 1.80
CA VAL A 186 3.69 9.30 0.68
C VAL A 186 3.36 10.72 1.13
N ASP A 187 4.20 11.67 0.77
CA ASP A 187 4.01 13.08 1.11
C ASP A 187 3.01 13.76 0.17
N ARG A 188 2.91 13.27 -1.07
CA ARG A 188 2.10 13.88 -2.11
C ARG A 188 1.50 12.83 -3.05
N ILE A 189 0.27 13.07 -3.50
CA ILE A 189 -0.38 12.29 -4.55
C ILE A 189 -0.64 13.21 -5.74
N ASN A 190 -0.08 12.86 -6.90
CA ASN A 190 -0.33 13.54 -8.16
C ASN A 190 -1.30 12.70 -9.00
N TRP A 191 -2.40 13.28 -9.41
CA TRP A 191 -3.36 12.67 -10.34
C TRP A 191 -3.02 13.10 -11.76
N VAL A 192 -2.85 12.14 -12.66
CA VAL A 192 -2.52 12.36 -14.09
C VAL A 192 -3.63 11.86 -14.98
#